data_c943e55527021fec04ab7b97638f9f46
#
_entry.id   c943e55527021fec04ab7b97638f9f46
#
_cell.length_a   1.000
_cell.length_b   1.000
_cell.length_c   1.000
_cell.angle_alpha   90.00
_cell.angle_beta   90.00
_cell.angle_gamma   90.00
#
_symmetry.space_group_name_H-M   'P 1'
#
loop_
_entity.id
_entity.type
_entity.pdbx_description
1 polymer ?
#
loop_
_entity_poly.entity_id
_entity_poly.type
_entity_poly.pdbx_seq_one_letter_code
_entity_poly.pdbx_strand_id
1 'polypeptide(L)'
;MTVKHISDINIGPIVTNLAKINSSINWTESNHGKQAGLQYRDDEDPWTSAVGKSHGGELQYTTLNPFFKDTIFETLIEKYNLKRTRLMWVNPKSCYSLHTDETPRVHIPLVTNPECYFLFNPGGLAHLSAGAVWWVDTRLHHTFLNCSNQSRLHLVGVVEK
;
A
#
# COMPACT_ATOMS: atom_id res chain seq x y z
N MET A 1 5.65 -14.08 13.54
CA MET A 1 4.29 -13.54 13.26
C MET A 1 4.37 -12.82 11.92
N THR A 2 3.61 -13.23 10.94
CA THR A 2 3.65 -12.70 9.56
C THR A 2 2.77 -11.46 9.37
N VAL A 3 1.69 -11.35 10.15
CA VAL A 3 0.74 -10.24 10.11
C VAL A 3 0.37 -9.85 11.54
N LYS A 4 0.30 -8.54 11.80
CA LYS A 4 -0.07 -7.99 13.12
C LYS A 4 -1.07 -6.84 12.94
N HIS A 5 -2.17 -6.89 13.68
CA HIS A 5 -3.07 -5.76 13.86
C HIS A 5 -2.37 -4.67 14.69
N ILE A 6 -2.32 -3.44 14.17
CA ILE A 6 -1.72 -2.29 14.84
C ILE A 6 -2.78 -1.51 15.60
N SER A 7 -3.84 -1.10 14.90
CA SER A 7 -4.94 -0.30 15.45
C SER A 7 -6.17 -0.39 14.56
N ASP A 8 -7.32 -0.06 15.14
CA ASP A 8 -8.52 0.23 14.36
C ASP A 8 -8.42 1.63 13.73
N ILE A 9 -9.08 1.81 12.60
CA ILE A 9 -9.15 3.08 11.90
C ILE A 9 -10.51 3.26 11.23
N ASN A 10 -11.07 4.46 11.32
CA ASN A 10 -12.25 4.82 10.54
C ASN A 10 -11.82 5.18 9.11
N ILE A 11 -12.10 4.30 8.14
CA ILE A 11 -11.75 4.53 6.74
C ILE A 11 -12.70 5.51 6.02
N GLY A 12 -13.85 5.82 6.60
CA GLY A 12 -14.85 6.70 5.98
C GLY A 12 -14.27 8.05 5.50
N PRO A 13 -13.59 8.83 6.37
CA PRO A 13 -12.94 10.08 5.97
C PRO A 13 -11.87 9.89 4.88
N ILE A 14 -11.13 8.77 4.89
CA ILE A 14 -10.08 8.47 3.92
C ILE A 14 -10.71 8.21 2.54
N VAL A 15 -11.72 7.36 2.48
CA VAL A 15 -12.44 7.03 1.24
C VAL A 15 -13.16 8.26 0.68
N THR A 16 -13.77 9.08 1.53
CA THR A 16 -14.41 10.32 1.13
C THR A 16 -13.42 11.32 0.54
N ASN A 17 -12.26 11.50 1.17
CA ASN A 17 -11.20 12.36 0.65
C ASN A 17 -10.68 11.83 -0.70
N LEU A 18 -10.42 10.53 -0.78
CA LEU A 18 -9.97 9.89 -2.02
C LEU A 18 -10.97 10.11 -3.16
N ALA A 19 -12.26 9.94 -2.91
CA ALA A 19 -13.29 10.15 -3.94
C ALA A 19 -13.26 11.57 -4.51
N LYS A 20 -12.94 12.58 -3.69
CA LYS A 20 -12.83 13.99 -4.12
C LYS A 20 -11.62 14.25 -5.02
N ILE A 21 -10.49 13.57 -4.78
CA ILE A 21 -9.22 13.85 -5.46
C ILE A 21 -8.87 12.82 -6.54
N ASN A 22 -9.58 11.70 -6.62
CA ASN A 22 -9.22 10.54 -7.45
C ASN A 22 -9.02 10.88 -8.92
N SER A 23 -9.85 11.75 -9.50
CA SER A 23 -9.74 12.16 -10.89
C SER A 23 -8.47 12.95 -11.23
N SER A 24 -7.82 13.53 -10.22
CA SER A 24 -6.58 14.30 -10.36
C SER A 24 -5.33 13.52 -9.95
N ILE A 25 -5.48 12.27 -9.49
CA ILE A 25 -4.36 11.38 -9.18
C ILE A 25 -3.73 10.88 -10.49
N ASN A 26 -2.41 11.00 -10.56
CA ASN A 26 -1.64 10.47 -11.68
C ASN A 26 -1.28 9.00 -11.41
N TRP A 27 -2.08 8.09 -11.97
CA TRP A 27 -1.90 6.66 -11.80
C TRP A 27 -0.90 6.08 -12.80
N THR A 28 -0.02 5.21 -12.33
CA THR A 28 0.84 4.37 -13.16
C THR A 28 0.23 2.98 -13.30
N GLU A 29 -0.17 2.62 -14.51
CA GLU A 29 -0.81 1.32 -14.83
C GLU A 29 0.24 0.20 -14.93
N SER A 30 -0.20 -1.02 -14.57
CA SER A 30 0.54 -2.27 -14.75
C SER A 30 -0.40 -3.41 -15.11
N ASN A 31 0.14 -4.60 -15.40
CA ASN A 31 -0.68 -5.79 -15.68
C ASN A 31 -1.51 -6.25 -14.47
N HIS A 32 -1.12 -5.86 -13.25
CA HIS A 32 -1.75 -6.30 -12.00
C HIS A 32 -2.67 -5.25 -11.39
N GLY A 33 -2.66 -4.02 -11.88
CA GLY A 33 -3.42 -2.90 -11.33
C GLY A 33 -2.76 -1.57 -11.63
N LYS A 34 -2.91 -0.62 -10.72
CA LYS A 34 -2.31 0.71 -10.84
C LYS A 34 -1.83 1.23 -9.49
N GLN A 35 -0.82 2.07 -9.51
CA GLN A 35 -0.23 2.67 -8.32
C GLN A 35 -0.07 4.17 -8.47
N ALA A 36 -0.10 4.88 -7.35
CA ALA A 36 0.26 6.29 -7.27
C ALA A 36 1.15 6.54 -6.05
N GLY A 37 2.29 7.21 -6.26
CA GLY A 37 3.23 7.55 -5.19
C GLY A 37 2.72 8.71 -4.33
N LEU A 38 2.79 8.56 -3.02
CA LEU A 38 2.52 9.60 -2.03
C LEU A 38 3.81 10.17 -1.44
N GLN A 39 4.91 9.44 -1.56
CA GLN A 39 6.24 9.88 -1.14
C GLN A 39 7.25 9.54 -2.22
N TYR A 40 8.28 10.37 -2.33
CA TYR A 40 9.38 10.20 -3.27
C TYR A 40 10.72 10.46 -2.59
N ARG A 41 11.82 10.15 -3.27
CA ARG A 41 13.18 10.40 -2.80
C ARG A 41 13.93 11.29 -3.77
N ASP A 42 14.90 12.01 -3.25
CA ASP A 42 15.78 12.89 -4.02
C ASP A 42 14.99 13.86 -4.92
N ASP A 43 15.41 14.03 -6.16
CA ASP A 43 14.76 14.86 -7.18
C ASP A 43 13.91 14.03 -8.16
N GLU A 44 13.49 12.81 -7.74
CA GLU A 44 12.68 11.94 -8.59
C GLU A 44 11.24 12.47 -8.72
N ASP A 45 10.51 11.97 -9.72
CA ASP A 45 9.12 12.35 -9.94
C ASP A 45 8.21 11.94 -8.77
N PRO A 46 7.44 12.86 -8.18
CA PRO A 46 6.61 12.57 -7.01
C PRO A 46 5.58 11.45 -7.18
N TRP A 47 5.11 11.22 -8.41
CA TRP A 47 4.09 10.22 -8.70
C TRP A 47 4.65 8.83 -8.96
N THR A 48 5.82 8.75 -9.58
CA THR A 48 6.38 7.50 -10.11
C THR A 48 7.57 6.97 -9.30
N SER A 49 8.25 7.81 -8.52
CA SER A 49 9.44 7.43 -7.75
C SER A 49 9.24 6.17 -6.89
N ALA A 50 8.13 6.09 -6.15
CA ALA A 50 7.84 4.98 -5.26
C ALA A 50 7.21 3.75 -5.95
N VAL A 51 6.80 3.89 -7.22
CA VAL A 51 6.00 2.90 -7.94
C VAL A 51 6.86 1.74 -8.46
N GLY A 52 6.26 0.55 -8.53
CA GLY A 52 6.90 -0.63 -9.09
C GLY A 52 7.92 -1.27 -8.14
N LYS A 53 8.90 -1.96 -8.74
CA LYS A 53 9.96 -2.64 -7.99
C LYS A 53 10.95 -1.64 -7.42
N SER A 54 11.27 -1.77 -6.14
CA SER A 54 12.35 -1.01 -5.52
C SER A 54 13.73 -1.51 -5.99
N HIS A 55 14.64 -0.57 -6.15
CA HIS A 55 16.06 -0.84 -6.40
C HIS A 55 16.91 -0.70 -5.13
N GLY A 56 16.32 -0.87 -3.96
CA GLY A 56 16.92 -0.69 -2.65
C GLY A 56 16.64 0.70 -2.07
N GLY A 57 17.01 0.89 -0.79
CA GLY A 57 16.85 2.17 -0.09
C GLY A 57 15.39 2.58 0.15
N GLU A 58 14.51 1.62 0.42
CA GLU A 58 13.07 1.88 0.60
C GLU A 58 12.75 2.91 1.68
N LEU A 59 13.60 3.03 2.71
CA LEU A 59 13.43 4.02 3.79
C LEU A 59 13.79 5.45 3.40
N GLN A 60 14.40 5.66 2.23
CA GLN A 60 14.79 6.98 1.73
C GLN A 60 13.66 7.75 1.06
N TYR A 61 12.53 7.11 0.76
CA TYR A 61 11.34 7.75 0.16
C TYR A 61 10.54 8.48 1.22
N THR A 62 11.03 9.66 1.63
CA THR A 62 10.51 10.40 2.78
C THR A 62 9.83 11.72 2.43
N THR A 63 10.02 12.24 1.22
CA THR A 63 9.44 13.52 0.79
C THR A 63 8.00 13.32 0.36
N LEU A 64 7.08 14.07 0.95
CA LEU A 64 5.67 14.02 0.59
C LEU A 64 5.44 14.54 -0.82
N ASN A 65 4.69 13.80 -1.64
CA ASN A 65 4.18 14.32 -2.90
C ASN A 65 3.27 15.53 -2.61
N PRO A 66 3.60 16.74 -3.13
CA PRO A 66 2.90 17.97 -2.79
C PRO A 66 1.38 17.92 -3.04
N PHE A 67 0.92 17.07 -3.93
CA PHE A 67 -0.51 16.85 -4.18
C PHE A 67 -1.29 16.39 -2.95
N PHE A 68 -0.65 15.66 -2.04
CA PHE A 68 -1.29 15.14 -0.82
C PHE A 68 -1.09 16.00 0.41
N LYS A 69 -0.45 17.18 0.25
CA LYS A 69 -0.27 18.14 1.36
C LYS A 69 -1.63 18.59 1.91
N ASP A 70 -1.70 18.74 3.22
CA ASP A 70 -2.90 19.15 3.95
C ASP A 70 -4.10 18.20 3.76
N THR A 71 -3.84 16.94 3.41
CA THR A 71 -4.85 15.88 3.29
C THR A 71 -4.75 14.87 4.44
N ILE A 72 -5.77 14.03 4.56
CA ILE A 72 -5.75 12.91 5.51
C ILE A 72 -4.58 11.95 5.25
N PHE A 73 -4.09 11.85 4.02
CA PHE A 73 -2.97 10.97 3.66
C PHE A 73 -1.66 11.44 4.30
N GLU A 74 -1.39 12.74 4.33
CA GLU A 74 -0.25 13.31 5.05
C GLU A 74 -0.32 12.95 6.54
N THR A 75 -1.47 13.15 7.17
CA THR A 75 -1.71 12.79 8.58
C THR A 75 -1.42 11.31 8.85
N LEU A 76 -1.83 10.41 7.96
CA LEU A 76 -1.58 8.96 8.10
C LEU A 76 -0.08 8.61 7.94
N ILE A 77 0.59 9.24 6.99
CA ILE A 77 2.03 9.06 6.77
C ILE A 77 2.80 9.45 8.04
N GLU A 78 2.49 10.61 8.62
CA GLU A 78 3.12 11.09 9.84
C GLU A 78 2.79 10.19 11.05
N LYS A 79 1.52 9.88 11.26
CA LYS A 79 1.04 9.08 12.39
C LYS A 79 1.71 7.71 12.47
N TYR A 80 1.89 7.03 11.35
CA TYR A 80 2.48 5.70 11.29
C TYR A 80 3.95 5.71 10.85
N ASN A 81 4.55 6.89 10.71
CA ASN A 81 5.94 7.08 10.27
C ASN A 81 6.26 6.30 8.99
N LEU A 82 5.36 6.40 8.01
CA LEU A 82 5.47 5.66 6.75
C LEU A 82 6.52 6.26 5.82
N LYS A 83 7.19 5.39 5.08
CA LYS A 83 8.08 5.74 3.98
C LYS A 83 7.58 5.04 2.72
N ARG A 84 7.97 5.50 1.55
CA ARG A 84 7.60 4.90 0.27
C ARG A 84 6.09 4.61 0.17
N THR A 85 5.28 5.53 0.67
CA THR A 85 3.81 5.34 0.72
C THR A 85 3.21 5.44 -0.68
N ARG A 86 2.29 4.52 -0.99
CA ARG A 86 1.58 4.41 -2.27
C ARG A 86 0.13 4.05 -2.06
N LEU A 87 -0.73 4.52 -2.96
CA LEU A 87 -2.03 3.93 -3.20
C LEU A 87 -1.86 2.81 -4.23
N MET A 88 -2.37 1.63 -3.94
CA MET A 88 -2.16 0.44 -4.77
C MET A 88 -3.48 -0.28 -5.03
N TRP A 89 -3.98 -0.14 -6.27
CA TRP A 89 -5.05 -0.96 -6.81
C TRP A 89 -4.50 -2.29 -7.33
N VAL A 90 -5.19 -3.37 -7.03
CA VAL A 90 -4.97 -4.69 -7.61
C VAL A 90 -6.23 -5.13 -8.33
N ASN A 91 -6.08 -5.48 -9.62
CA ASN A 91 -7.17 -5.90 -10.48
C ASN A 91 -7.83 -7.20 -10.01
N PRO A 92 -9.10 -7.46 -10.39
CA PRO A 92 -9.74 -8.76 -10.21
C PRO A 92 -8.91 -9.89 -10.83
N LYS A 93 -8.97 -11.08 -10.22
CA LYS A 93 -8.30 -12.30 -10.73
C LYS A 93 -6.81 -12.11 -11.02
N SER A 94 -6.11 -11.40 -10.11
CA SER A 94 -4.72 -11.01 -10.27
C SER A 94 -3.89 -11.41 -9.07
N CYS A 95 -2.61 -11.71 -9.31
CA CYS A 95 -1.61 -11.96 -8.28
C CYS A 95 -0.25 -11.43 -8.71
N TYR A 96 0.62 -11.18 -7.74
CA TYR A 96 2.04 -10.92 -8.00
C TYR A 96 2.84 -12.22 -7.99
N SER A 97 4.09 -12.16 -8.45
CA SER A 97 5.05 -13.25 -8.25
C SER A 97 5.38 -13.43 -6.77
N LEU A 98 5.73 -14.63 -6.37
CA LEU A 98 6.28 -14.89 -5.03
C LEU A 98 7.64 -14.20 -4.91
N HIS A 99 7.79 -13.32 -3.92
CA HIS A 99 9.00 -12.49 -3.73
C HIS A 99 9.21 -12.13 -2.25
N THR A 100 10.30 -11.45 -1.98
CA THR A 100 10.60 -10.82 -0.69
C THR A 100 10.84 -9.34 -0.90
N ASP A 101 10.50 -8.54 0.09
CA ASP A 101 10.83 -7.11 0.15
C ASP A 101 12.02 -6.83 1.08
N GLU A 102 12.59 -5.65 0.99
CA GLU A 102 13.69 -5.20 1.87
C GLU A 102 13.18 -4.90 3.30
N THR A 103 11.97 -4.37 3.41
CA THR A 103 11.39 -3.88 4.67
C THR A 103 9.98 -4.43 4.88
N PRO A 104 9.50 -4.51 6.13
CA PRO A 104 8.08 -4.77 6.38
C PRO A 104 7.20 -3.62 5.88
N ARG A 105 5.92 -3.90 5.73
CA ARG A 105 4.92 -2.96 5.23
C ARG A 105 3.84 -2.70 6.27
N VAL A 106 3.32 -1.48 6.24
CA VAL A 106 2.03 -1.15 6.84
C VAL A 106 0.99 -1.06 5.74
N HIS A 107 -0.12 -1.74 5.93
CA HIS A 107 -1.28 -1.72 5.03
C HIS A 107 -2.49 -1.13 5.73
N ILE A 108 -3.17 -0.22 5.04
CA ILE A 108 -4.49 0.29 5.40
C ILE A 108 -5.43 -0.06 4.25
N PRO A 109 -6.21 -1.16 4.37
CA PRO A 109 -7.16 -1.55 3.33
C PRO A 109 -8.31 -0.55 3.25
N LEU A 110 -8.53 0.04 2.07
CA LEU A 110 -9.58 1.02 1.81
C LEU A 110 -10.76 0.39 1.05
N VAL A 111 -10.46 -0.49 0.10
CA VAL A 111 -11.43 -1.32 -0.64
C VAL A 111 -10.89 -2.74 -0.65
N THR A 112 -11.60 -3.67 -0.03
CA THR A 112 -11.19 -5.08 0.03
C THR A 112 -12.39 -6.00 0.22
N ASN A 113 -12.18 -7.31 0.10
CA ASN A 113 -13.19 -8.33 0.35
C ASN A 113 -12.50 -9.64 0.79
N PRO A 114 -13.26 -10.64 1.32
CA PRO A 114 -12.69 -11.87 1.87
C PRO A 114 -11.90 -12.74 0.89
N GLU A 115 -11.99 -12.49 -0.42
CA GLU A 115 -11.24 -13.22 -1.45
C GLU A 115 -9.89 -12.57 -1.80
N CYS A 116 -9.46 -11.55 -1.01
CA CYS A 116 -8.16 -10.89 -1.15
C CYS A 116 -7.23 -11.34 -0.01
N TYR A 117 -6.09 -11.96 -0.36
CA TYR A 117 -5.17 -12.56 0.61
C TYR A 117 -3.72 -12.18 0.36
N PHE A 118 -2.94 -12.19 1.44
CA PHE A 118 -1.51 -12.50 1.37
C PHE A 118 -1.32 -14.02 1.45
N LEU A 119 -0.45 -14.55 0.63
CA LEU A 119 0.10 -15.90 0.75
C LEU A 119 1.56 -15.80 1.20
N PHE A 120 1.89 -16.44 2.31
CA PHE A 120 3.26 -16.56 2.82
C PHE A 120 3.76 -17.99 2.67
N ASN A 121 5.02 -18.14 2.32
CA ASN A 121 5.66 -19.45 2.20
C ASN A 121 7.00 -19.48 3.00
N PRO A 122 7.06 -20.20 4.15
CA PRO A 122 5.96 -20.85 4.85
C PRO A 122 5.05 -19.83 5.58
N GLY A 123 3.82 -20.19 5.90
CA GLY A 123 2.97 -19.37 6.78
C GLY A 123 1.50 -19.27 6.39
N GLY A 124 1.11 -19.68 5.18
CA GLY A 124 -0.29 -19.78 4.77
C GLY A 124 -0.90 -18.46 4.31
N LEU A 125 -2.22 -18.35 4.41
CA LEU A 125 -3.02 -17.22 3.92
C LEU A 125 -3.36 -16.24 5.05
N ALA A 126 -3.36 -14.94 4.72
CA ALA A 126 -3.85 -13.89 5.62
C ALA A 126 -4.70 -12.87 4.85
N HIS A 127 -5.93 -12.63 5.32
CA HIS A 127 -6.77 -11.55 4.84
C HIS A 127 -6.58 -10.31 5.73
N LEU A 128 -6.45 -9.15 5.11
CA LEU A 128 -6.39 -7.86 5.81
C LEU A 128 -7.74 -7.14 5.64
N SER A 129 -8.54 -7.10 6.69
CA SER A 129 -9.85 -6.44 6.67
C SER A 129 -9.73 -4.92 6.64
N ALA A 130 -10.71 -4.25 6.01
CA ALA A 130 -10.87 -2.81 6.11
C ALA A 130 -11.25 -2.38 7.53
N GLY A 131 -10.97 -1.13 7.89
CA GLY A 131 -11.23 -0.61 9.23
C GLY A 131 -10.10 -0.89 10.24
N ALA A 132 -8.98 -1.42 9.78
CA ALA A 132 -7.80 -1.69 10.59
C ALA A 132 -6.51 -1.32 9.86
N VAL A 133 -5.48 -1.07 10.64
CA VAL A 133 -4.10 -0.88 10.19
C VAL A 133 -3.30 -2.13 10.50
N TRP A 134 -2.63 -2.67 9.50
CA TRP A 134 -1.94 -3.94 9.56
C TRP A 134 -0.45 -3.78 9.29
N TRP A 135 0.38 -4.36 10.16
CA TRP A 135 1.79 -4.58 9.88
C TRP A 135 1.97 -5.96 9.25
N VAL A 136 2.76 -6.05 8.19
CA VAL A 136 2.99 -7.26 7.40
C VAL A 136 4.48 -7.47 7.22
N ASP A 137 4.99 -8.65 7.59
CA ASP A 137 6.40 -9.00 7.38
C ASP A 137 6.64 -9.47 5.95
N THR A 138 6.78 -8.51 5.06
CA THR A 138 7.03 -8.74 3.64
C THR A 138 8.48 -9.14 3.32
N ARG A 139 9.36 -9.22 4.32
CA ARG A 139 10.70 -9.81 4.20
C ARG A 139 10.66 -11.33 4.04
N LEU A 140 9.56 -11.95 4.45
CA LEU A 140 9.27 -13.36 4.17
C LEU A 140 8.79 -13.53 2.73
N HIS A 141 9.01 -14.71 2.14
CA HIS A 141 8.47 -15.01 0.81
C HIS A 141 6.95 -14.90 0.83
N HIS A 142 6.44 -14.02 0.01
CA HIS A 142 5.01 -13.73 -0.06
C HIS A 142 4.56 -13.32 -1.46
N THR A 143 3.27 -13.40 -1.68
CA THR A 143 2.58 -12.73 -2.78
C THR A 143 1.22 -12.21 -2.32
N PHE A 144 0.63 -11.34 -3.11
CA PHE A 144 -0.73 -10.86 -2.91
C PHE A 144 -1.66 -11.42 -4.00
N LEU A 145 -2.81 -11.94 -3.56
CA LEU A 145 -3.83 -12.55 -4.41
C LEU A 145 -5.13 -11.76 -4.32
N ASN A 146 -5.69 -11.39 -5.45
CA ASN A 146 -7.07 -10.95 -5.54
C ASN A 146 -7.86 -11.98 -6.35
N CYS A 147 -8.53 -12.91 -5.68
CA CYS A 147 -9.32 -13.97 -6.30
C CYS A 147 -10.74 -13.53 -6.64
N SER A 148 -11.13 -12.31 -6.25
CA SER A 148 -12.48 -11.78 -6.44
C SER A 148 -12.73 -11.21 -7.86
N ASN A 149 -13.95 -10.78 -8.11
CA ASN A 149 -14.37 -10.06 -9.30
C ASN A 149 -14.31 -8.53 -9.15
N GLN A 150 -13.77 -8.03 -8.03
CA GLN A 150 -13.66 -6.61 -7.71
C GLN A 150 -12.21 -6.20 -7.52
N SER A 151 -11.85 -4.99 -7.92
CA SER A 151 -10.54 -4.43 -7.62
C SER A 151 -10.39 -4.15 -6.13
N ARG A 152 -9.16 -4.25 -5.63
CA ARG A 152 -8.81 -3.99 -4.23
C ARG A 152 -7.87 -2.80 -4.13
N LEU A 153 -8.11 -1.90 -3.17
CA LEU A 153 -7.25 -0.74 -2.90
C LEU A 153 -6.71 -0.77 -1.47
N HIS A 154 -5.41 -0.67 -1.34
CA HIS A 154 -4.73 -0.40 -0.06
C HIS A 154 -3.88 0.88 -0.15
N LEU A 155 -3.82 1.62 0.95
CA LEU A 155 -2.70 2.51 1.23
C LEU A 155 -1.58 1.65 1.82
N VAL A 156 -0.38 1.72 1.24
CA VAL A 156 0.77 0.88 1.62
C VAL A 156 1.99 1.75 1.86
N GLY A 157 2.61 1.61 3.01
CA GLY A 157 3.88 2.26 3.31
C GLY A 157 4.89 1.27 3.88
N VAL A 158 6.18 1.58 3.78
CA VAL A 158 7.25 0.82 4.43
C VAL A 158 7.55 1.39 5.80
N VAL A 159 8.02 0.53 6.70
CA VAL A 159 8.47 0.89 8.06
C VAL A 159 9.77 0.19 8.37
N GLU A 160 10.53 0.71 9.35
CA GLU A 160 11.83 0.13 9.71
C GLU A 160 11.71 -1.25 10.36
N LYS A 161 10.67 -1.46 11.18
CA LYS A 161 10.44 -2.70 11.96
C LYS A 161 8.95 -2.99 12.12
#